data_3272ed1f59518209f2f3e9a020987bc2
#
_entry.id   3272ed1f59518209f2f3e9a020987bc2
#
_cell.length_a   1.000
_cell.length_b   1.000
_cell.length_c   1.000
_cell.angle_alpha   90.00
_cell.angle_beta   90.00
_cell.angle_gamma   90.00
#
_symmetry.space_group_name_H-M   'P 1'
#
loop_
_entity.id
_entity.type
_entity.pdbx_description
1 polymer ?
#
loop_
_entity_poly.entity_id
_entity_poly.type
_entity_poly.pdbx_seq_one_letter_code
_entity_poly.pdbx_strand_id
1 'polypeptide(L)'
;IPYNKRIYVFPDFDCMTDLVNDRENKSINNNELIDLVKDKNSLKNILNNMNNDTLLNLSKLLNIFDGIPERTGQIIMMDTNHINNIDKALLRPGRIDCLIEFKKMNKKNIIKFINNHYDCNLDIKDIENIPDRKWTPAELFMKCTQNLDIKNLIKQLV
;
A
#
# COMPACT_ATOMS: atom_id res chain seq x y z
N ILE A 1 25.02 0.46 11.91
CA ILE A 1 23.92 1.32 12.46
C ILE A 1 23.10 0.47 13.39
N PRO A 2 22.88 0.86 14.68
CA PRO A 2 22.03 0.15 15.63
C PRO A 2 20.60 -0.01 15.13
N TYR A 3 19.89 -1.06 15.55
CA TYR A 3 18.51 -1.33 15.10
C TYR A 3 17.54 -0.19 15.40
N ASN A 4 17.68 0.48 16.55
CA ASN A 4 16.87 1.61 16.96
C ASN A 4 17.11 2.92 16.17
N LYS A 5 17.98 2.88 15.18
CA LYS A 5 18.28 3.99 14.26
C LYS A 5 18.01 3.60 12.80
N ARG A 6 17.26 2.55 12.56
CA ARG A 6 16.92 2.07 11.21
C ARG A 6 15.45 2.25 10.92
N ILE A 7 15.16 2.69 9.71
CA ILE A 7 13.82 2.68 9.12
C ILE A 7 13.87 1.70 7.96
N TYR A 8 13.01 0.70 7.98
CA TYR A 8 12.83 -0.24 6.88
C TYR A 8 11.60 0.17 6.09
N VAL A 9 11.76 0.32 4.78
CA VAL A 9 10.66 0.72 3.89
C VAL A 9 10.40 -0.40 2.89
N PHE A 10 9.17 -0.86 2.82
CA PHE A 10 8.69 -1.88 1.90
C PHE A 10 7.63 -1.26 0.98
N PRO A 11 8.04 -0.71 -0.18
CA PRO A 11 7.08 -0.14 -1.13
C PRO A 11 6.30 -1.27 -1.81
N ASP A 12 5.05 -1.00 -2.21
CA ASP A 12 4.14 -1.93 -2.89
C ASP A 12 4.13 -3.31 -2.22
N PHE A 13 3.89 -3.32 -0.92
CA PHE A 13 4.05 -4.52 -0.07
C PHE A 13 3.19 -5.70 -0.54
N ASP A 14 2.01 -5.45 -1.10
CA ASP A 14 1.13 -6.46 -1.69
C ASP A 14 1.72 -7.12 -2.96
N CYS A 15 2.64 -6.44 -3.64
CA CYS A 15 3.30 -6.95 -4.84
C CYS A 15 4.59 -7.73 -4.55
N MET A 16 5.17 -7.58 -3.35
CA MET A 16 6.47 -8.19 -3.03
C MET A 16 6.43 -9.71 -3.02
N THR A 17 5.32 -10.30 -2.62
CA THR A 17 5.15 -11.75 -2.58
C THR A 17 3.69 -12.14 -2.37
N ASP A 18 3.26 -13.24 -3.00
CA ASP A 18 1.94 -13.85 -2.75
C ASP A 18 1.71 -14.29 -1.29
N LEU A 19 2.74 -14.28 -0.47
CA LEU A 19 2.68 -14.66 0.94
C LEU A 19 1.89 -13.69 1.80
N VAL A 20 1.85 -12.41 1.42
CA VAL A 20 1.15 -11.38 2.17
C VAL A 20 -0.33 -11.28 1.80
N ASN A 21 -0.73 -11.93 0.71
CA ASN A 21 -2.09 -11.89 0.20
C ASN A 21 -3.05 -12.72 1.06
N ASP A 22 -4.29 -12.25 1.16
CA ASP A 22 -5.35 -12.91 1.93
C ASP A 22 -5.58 -14.35 1.45
N ARG A 23 -5.60 -15.28 2.39
CA ARG A 23 -5.79 -16.73 2.14
C ARG A 23 -7.18 -17.04 1.59
N GLU A 24 -8.19 -16.23 1.94
CA GLU A 24 -9.57 -16.41 1.45
C GLU A 24 -9.66 -16.19 -0.06
N ASN A 25 -8.80 -15.34 -0.65
CA ASN A 25 -8.74 -15.10 -2.09
C ASN A 25 -7.98 -16.16 -2.88
N LYS A 26 -7.21 -17.05 -2.20
CA LYS A 26 -6.45 -18.15 -2.86
C LYS A 26 -7.26 -19.42 -3.11
N SER A 27 -8.49 -19.51 -2.62
CA SER A 27 -9.30 -20.74 -2.70
C SER A 27 -9.85 -21.07 -4.09
N ILE A 28 -9.66 -20.20 -5.09
CA ILE A 28 -10.31 -20.36 -6.41
C ILE A 28 -9.47 -21.17 -7.41
N ASN A 29 -8.15 -21.28 -7.22
CA ASN A 29 -7.27 -21.91 -8.23
C ASN A 29 -6.75 -23.32 -7.87
N ASN A 30 -7.15 -23.88 -6.74
CA ASN A 30 -6.69 -25.24 -6.37
C ASN A 30 -7.34 -26.36 -7.19
N ASN A 31 -8.48 -26.12 -7.83
CA ASN A 31 -9.17 -27.14 -8.61
C ASN A 31 -8.54 -27.37 -10.00
N GLU A 32 -7.93 -26.34 -10.60
CA GLU A 32 -7.22 -26.48 -11.89
C GLU A 32 -5.88 -27.22 -11.76
N LEU A 33 -5.21 -27.11 -10.60
CA LEU A 33 -3.96 -27.83 -10.35
C LEU A 33 -4.18 -29.34 -10.08
N ILE A 34 -5.33 -29.70 -9.56
CA ILE A 34 -5.67 -31.11 -9.26
C ILE A 34 -5.89 -31.91 -10.54
N ASP A 35 -6.44 -31.31 -11.58
CA ASP A 35 -6.70 -31.95 -12.87
C ASP A 35 -5.44 -32.15 -13.73
N LEU A 36 -4.36 -31.43 -13.45
CA LEU A 36 -3.10 -31.52 -14.21
C LEU A 36 -2.12 -32.58 -13.65
N VAL A 37 -2.34 -33.08 -12.44
CA VAL A 37 -1.40 -34.02 -11.81
C VAL A 37 -2.05 -35.41 -11.64
N LYS A 38 -1.89 -36.25 -12.66
CA LYS A 38 -2.40 -37.65 -12.65
C LYS A 38 -1.59 -38.61 -11.79
N ASP A 39 -0.51 -38.15 -11.14
CA ASP A 39 0.36 -39.02 -10.35
C ASP A 39 0.58 -38.46 -8.92
N LYS A 40 0.11 -39.26 -7.92
CA LYS A 40 0.24 -38.92 -6.49
C LYS A 40 1.69 -38.75 -6.01
N ASN A 41 2.66 -39.38 -6.70
CA ASN A 41 4.08 -39.24 -6.35
C ASN A 41 4.67 -37.92 -6.78
N SER A 42 4.21 -37.36 -7.90
CA SER A 42 4.62 -36.04 -8.37
C SER A 42 4.10 -34.95 -7.46
N LEU A 43 2.86 -35.04 -6.94
CA LEU A 43 2.31 -34.13 -5.93
C LEU A 43 3.12 -34.14 -4.63
N LYS A 44 3.53 -35.33 -4.18
CA LYS A 44 4.34 -35.50 -2.96
C LYS A 44 5.72 -34.87 -3.11
N ASN A 45 6.33 -35.00 -4.29
CA ASN A 45 7.62 -34.37 -4.60
C ASN A 45 7.52 -32.84 -4.73
N ILE A 46 6.43 -32.34 -5.32
CA ILE A 46 6.16 -30.91 -5.40
C ILE A 46 5.92 -30.32 -4.01
N LEU A 47 5.09 -30.97 -3.19
CA LEU A 47 4.85 -30.55 -1.80
C LEU A 47 6.10 -30.62 -0.93
N ASN A 48 6.95 -31.66 -1.11
CA ASN A 48 8.22 -31.75 -0.39
C ASN A 48 9.24 -30.71 -0.88
N ASN A 49 9.22 -30.33 -2.16
CA ASN A 49 10.05 -29.25 -2.68
C ASN A 49 9.52 -27.85 -2.27
N MET A 50 8.21 -27.72 -2.02
CA MET A 50 7.63 -26.48 -1.44
C MET A 50 7.92 -26.34 0.07
N ASN A 51 8.26 -27.44 0.76
CA ASN A 51 8.70 -27.44 2.16
C ASN A 51 10.20 -27.18 2.33
N ASN A 52 10.91 -26.86 1.27
CA ASN A 52 12.32 -26.46 1.39
C ASN A 52 12.43 -25.19 2.22
N ASP A 53 13.19 -25.30 3.31
CA ASP A 53 13.45 -24.30 4.37
C ASP A 53 13.97 -22.92 3.90
N THR A 54 14.18 -22.75 2.62
CA THR A 54 14.70 -21.51 2.02
C THR A 54 13.61 -20.53 1.61
N LEU A 55 12.35 -20.95 1.47
CA LEU A 55 11.27 -20.05 1.07
C LEU A 55 10.70 -19.32 2.29
N LEU A 56 10.66 -18.00 2.17
CA LEU A 56 9.95 -17.15 3.12
C LEU A 56 8.47 -17.55 3.07
N ASN A 57 7.86 -17.92 4.18
CA ASN A 57 6.42 -18.17 4.27
C ASN A 57 5.76 -17.17 5.22
N LEU A 58 4.42 -17.06 5.14
CA LEU A 58 3.68 -16.11 5.97
C LEU A 58 3.98 -16.30 7.46
N SER A 59 4.10 -17.52 7.95
CA SER A 59 4.42 -17.79 9.36
C SER A 59 5.79 -17.26 9.75
N LYS A 60 6.81 -17.40 8.90
CA LYS A 60 8.14 -16.81 9.13
C LYS A 60 8.07 -15.28 9.11
N LEU A 61 7.30 -14.70 8.19
CA LEU A 61 7.07 -13.26 8.14
C LEU A 61 6.39 -12.74 9.40
N LEU A 62 5.31 -13.40 9.84
CA LEU A 62 4.61 -13.07 11.08
C LEU A 62 5.53 -13.17 12.30
N ASN A 63 6.39 -14.19 12.37
CA ASN A 63 7.38 -14.34 13.44
C ASN A 63 8.45 -13.23 13.43
N ILE A 64 8.72 -12.62 12.28
CA ILE A 64 9.62 -11.46 12.20
C ILE A 64 8.97 -10.23 12.86
N PHE A 65 7.66 -10.05 12.69
CA PHE A 65 6.93 -8.96 13.32
C PHE A 65 6.65 -9.21 14.80
N ASP A 66 6.28 -10.44 15.16
CA ASP A 66 5.95 -10.84 16.55
C ASP A 66 7.19 -11.36 17.31
N GLY A 67 8.37 -11.34 16.71
CA GLY A 67 9.52 -12.10 17.15
C GLY A 67 9.99 -11.77 18.58
N ILE A 68 10.42 -12.82 19.27
CA ILE A 68 10.94 -12.82 20.64
C ILE A 68 12.04 -11.77 20.94
N PRO A 69 12.96 -11.40 20.01
CA PRO A 69 13.83 -10.27 20.26
C PRO A 69 13.07 -8.97 19.99
N GLU A 70 12.58 -8.34 21.06
CA GLU A 70 12.04 -6.98 20.98
C GLU A 70 13.07 -6.05 20.33
N ARG A 71 12.76 -5.58 19.14
CA ARG A 71 13.59 -4.63 18.42
C ARG A 71 13.11 -3.21 18.70
N THR A 72 13.30 -2.78 19.95
CA THR A 72 12.87 -1.47 20.40
C THR A 72 13.44 -0.35 19.55
N GLY A 73 12.58 0.59 19.12
CA GLY A 73 12.97 1.76 18.34
C GLY A 73 13.19 1.52 16.85
N GLN A 74 12.93 0.33 16.34
CA GLN A 74 12.88 0.04 14.91
C GLN A 74 11.58 0.60 14.32
N ILE A 75 11.66 1.25 13.16
CA ILE A 75 10.50 1.71 12.40
C ILE A 75 10.40 0.88 11.12
N ILE A 76 9.23 0.32 10.88
CA ILE A 76 8.90 -0.38 9.64
C ILE A 76 7.77 0.40 8.97
N MET A 77 7.96 0.76 7.71
CA MET A 77 6.96 1.43 6.87
C MET A 77 6.63 0.53 5.69
N MET A 78 5.35 0.35 5.45
CA MET A 78 4.84 -0.42 4.31
C MET A 78 3.78 0.41 3.63
N ASP A 79 3.73 0.39 2.31
CA ASP A 79 2.61 0.95 1.56
C ASP A 79 1.97 -0.10 0.64
N THR A 80 0.72 0.10 0.32
CA THR A 80 -0.05 -0.74 -0.59
C THR A 80 -1.21 0.06 -1.19
N ASN A 81 -1.54 -0.23 -2.44
CA ASN A 81 -2.75 0.24 -3.10
C ASN A 81 -3.95 -0.70 -2.84
N HIS A 82 -3.71 -1.90 -2.32
CA HIS A 82 -4.70 -2.97 -2.19
C HIS A 82 -4.72 -3.57 -0.79
N ILE A 83 -5.09 -2.75 0.21
CA ILE A 83 -5.14 -3.17 1.61
C ILE A 83 -6.01 -4.43 1.83
N ASN A 84 -7.06 -4.61 1.02
CA ASN A 84 -7.95 -5.76 1.09
C ASN A 84 -7.29 -7.07 0.63
N ASN A 85 -6.17 -7.00 -0.09
CA ASN A 85 -5.41 -8.16 -0.50
C ASN A 85 -4.44 -8.63 0.58
N ILE A 86 -4.13 -7.79 1.56
CA ILE A 86 -3.22 -8.12 2.65
C ILE A 86 -3.90 -9.07 3.65
N ASP A 87 -3.21 -10.14 4.01
CA ASP A 87 -3.70 -11.11 5.01
C ASP A 87 -4.01 -10.40 6.33
N LYS A 88 -5.23 -10.62 6.83
CA LYS A 88 -5.74 -10.00 8.06
C LYS A 88 -4.85 -10.24 9.28
N ALA A 89 -4.08 -11.34 9.28
CA ALA A 89 -3.13 -11.62 10.34
C ALA A 89 -2.00 -10.59 10.42
N LEU A 90 -1.60 -9.99 9.28
CA LEU A 90 -0.60 -8.92 9.25
C LEU A 90 -1.15 -7.60 9.79
N LEU A 91 -2.44 -7.33 9.58
CA LEU A 91 -3.10 -6.07 9.96
C LEU A 91 -3.50 -6.00 11.44
N ARG A 92 -3.15 -7.00 12.25
CA ARG A 92 -3.51 -7.03 13.68
C ARG A 92 -2.69 -6.03 14.48
N PRO A 93 -3.28 -5.43 15.54
CA PRO A 93 -2.55 -4.65 16.53
C PRO A 93 -1.34 -5.43 17.10
N GLY A 94 -0.23 -4.74 17.30
CA GLY A 94 1.04 -5.34 17.70
C GLY A 94 1.92 -5.76 16.52
N ARG A 95 1.40 -5.71 15.27
CA ARG A 95 2.16 -5.90 14.02
C ARG A 95 2.16 -4.63 13.19
N ILE A 96 0.98 -4.03 13.04
CA ILE A 96 0.81 -2.70 12.45
C ILE A 96 0.21 -1.80 13.52
N ASP A 97 1.02 -0.87 14.03
CA ASP A 97 0.61 0.05 15.08
C ASP A 97 -0.15 1.26 14.53
N CYS A 98 0.12 1.63 13.28
CA CYS A 98 -0.47 2.80 12.66
C CYS A 98 -0.84 2.51 11.20
N LEU A 99 -2.13 2.62 10.87
CA LEU A 99 -2.65 2.52 9.51
C LEU A 99 -3.09 3.90 9.04
N ILE A 100 -2.47 4.38 7.95
CA ILE A 100 -2.75 5.70 7.39
C ILE A 100 -3.33 5.52 5.99
N GLU A 101 -4.56 5.99 5.78
CA GLU A 101 -5.20 6.01 4.47
C GLU A 101 -4.98 7.35 3.78
N PHE A 102 -4.35 7.33 2.60
CA PHE A 102 -4.20 8.51 1.75
C PHE A 102 -5.42 8.68 0.85
N LYS A 103 -6.29 9.61 1.24
CA LYS A 103 -7.52 9.93 0.50
C LYS A 103 -7.32 11.03 -0.53
N LYS A 104 -8.28 11.14 -1.46
CA LYS A 104 -8.39 12.30 -2.35
C LYS A 104 -8.47 13.60 -1.54
N MET A 105 -7.92 14.66 -2.08
CA MET A 105 -7.74 15.95 -1.40
C MET A 105 -9.09 16.63 -1.11
N ASN A 106 -9.22 17.15 0.10
CA ASN A 106 -10.31 18.07 0.43
C ASN A 106 -9.99 19.50 -0.04
N LYS A 107 -11.01 20.35 -0.10
CA LYS A 107 -10.86 21.74 -0.55
C LYS A 107 -9.75 22.50 0.18
N LYS A 108 -9.60 22.33 1.50
CA LYS A 108 -8.55 22.99 2.27
C LYS A 108 -7.15 22.60 1.80
N ASN A 109 -6.95 21.30 1.51
CA ASN A 109 -5.67 20.80 1.02
C ASN A 109 -5.42 21.24 -0.43
N ILE A 110 -6.45 21.30 -1.27
CA ILE A 110 -6.37 21.84 -2.64
C ILE A 110 -5.90 23.28 -2.62
N ILE A 111 -6.52 24.14 -1.80
CA ILE A 111 -6.11 25.56 -1.64
C ILE A 111 -4.65 25.65 -1.21
N LYS A 112 -4.30 24.93 -0.14
CA LYS A 112 -2.92 24.96 0.38
C LYS A 112 -1.91 24.52 -0.69
N PHE A 113 -2.27 23.52 -1.48
CA PHE A 113 -1.42 23.01 -2.56
C PHE A 113 -1.25 24.06 -3.66
N ILE A 114 -2.34 24.65 -4.17
CA ILE A 114 -2.33 25.65 -5.23
C ILE A 114 -1.57 26.90 -4.76
N ASN A 115 -1.86 27.39 -3.55
CA ASN A 115 -1.18 28.56 -3.00
C ASN A 115 0.33 28.36 -2.90
N ASN A 116 0.77 27.18 -2.46
CA ASN A 116 2.21 26.87 -2.40
C ASN A 116 2.84 26.72 -3.79
N HIS A 117 2.10 26.20 -4.78
CA HIS A 117 2.64 25.94 -6.12
C HIS A 117 2.78 27.24 -6.93
N TYR A 118 1.82 28.15 -6.80
CA TYR A 118 1.77 29.42 -7.57
C TYR A 118 2.20 30.65 -6.77
N ASP A 119 2.61 30.46 -5.51
CA ASP A 119 2.92 31.56 -4.58
C ASP A 119 1.79 32.63 -4.53
N CYS A 120 0.57 32.16 -4.31
CA CYS A 120 -0.64 32.96 -4.32
C CYS A 120 -1.45 32.78 -3.02
N ASN A 121 -2.57 33.50 -2.91
CA ASN A 121 -3.40 33.51 -1.71
C ASN A 121 -4.89 33.34 -2.08
N LEU A 122 -5.26 32.14 -2.52
CA LEU A 122 -6.64 31.77 -2.81
C LEU A 122 -7.40 31.42 -1.53
N ASP A 123 -8.67 31.78 -1.50
CA ASP A 123 -9.61 31.41 -0.45
C ASP A 123 -10.59 30.33 -0.90
N ILE A 124 -11.40 29.78 0.04
CA ILE A 124 -12.42 28.76 -0.23
C ILE A 124 -13.44 29.25 -1.27
N LYS A 125 -13.72 30.54 -1.31
CA LYS A 125 -14.66 31.16 -2.27
C LYS A 125 -14.15 31.04 -3.71
N ASP A 126 -12.84 31.15 -3.91
CA ASP A 126 -12.22 31.09 -5.24
C ASP A 126 -12.32 29.70 -5.88
N ILE A 127 -12.47 28.68 -5.06
CA ILE A 127 -12.57 27.28 -5.49
C ILE A 127 -13.90 26.62 -5.12
N GLU A 128 -14.95 27.41 -4.87
CA GLU A 128 -16.26 26.90 -4.44
C GLU A 128 -16.81 25.85 -5.39
N ASN A 129 -16.63 26.04 -6.70
CA ASN A 129 -17.12 25.15 -7.76
C ASN A 129 -16.27 23.89 -7.96
N ILE A 130 -15.09 23.80 -7.32
CA ILE A 130 -14.27 22.59 -7.40
C ILE A 130 -14.89 21.50 -6.51
N PRO A 131 -15.14 20.30 -7.05
CA PRO A 131 -15.70 19.19 -6.27
C PRO A 131 -14.75 18.77 -5.14
N ASP A 132 -15.31 18.55 -3.94
CA ASP A 132 -14.55 18.01 -2.82
C ASP A 132 -14.17 16.56 -3.07
N ARG A 133 -12.96 16.19 -2.68
CA ARG A 133 -12.45 14.81 -2.79
C ARG A 133 -12.56 14.18 -4.19
N LYS A 134 -12.42 14.99 -5.24
CA LYS A 134 -12.36 14.51 -6.64
C LYS A 134 -10.93 14.17 -7.03
N TRP A 135 -9.98 14.98 -6.63
CA TRP A 135 -8.60 14.97 -7.11
C TRP A 135 -7.63 14.34 -6.10
N THR A 136 -6.72 13.50 -6.58
CA THR A 136 -5.55 13.05 -5.82
C THR A 136 -4.46 14.12 -5.86
N PRO A 137 -3.48 14.11 -4.92
CA PRO A 137 -2.32 15.01 -4.97
C PRO A 137 -1.55 14.94 -6.29
N ALA A 138 -1.36 13.73 -6.84
CA ALA A 138 -0.64 13.52 -8.09
C ALA A 138 -1.38 14.11 -9.30
N GLU A 139 -2.70 13.89 -9.41
CA GLU A 139 -3.54 14.48 -10.46
C GLU A 139 -3.55 16.02 -10.38
N LEU A 140 -3.64 16.56 -9.17
CA LEU A 140 -3.59 18.02 -8.99
C LEU A 140 -2.23 18.58 -9.38
N PHE A 141 -1.13 17.94 -8.96
CA PHE A 141 0.22 18.34 -9.34
C PHE A 141 0.40 18.36 -10.86
N MET A 142 -0.02 17.29 -11.54
CA MET A 142 0.04 17.20 -13.00
C MET A 142 -0.74 18.34 -13.66
N LYS A 143 -1.94 18.65 -13.18
CA LYS A 143 -2.73 19.78 -13.70
C LYS A 143 -2.06 21.14 -13.44
N CYS A 144 -1.46 21.34 -12.28
CA CYS A 144 -0.71 22.55 -11.97
C CYS A 144 0.50 22.73 -12.90
N THR A 145 1.24 21.68 -13.18
CA THR A 145 2.42 21.74 -14.08
C THR A 145 2.05 21.99 -15.55
N GLN A 146 0.86 21.56 -15.97
CA GLN A 146 0.35 21.79 -17.33
C GLN A 146 -0.24 23.19 -17.54
N ASN A 147 -0.58 23.90 -16.45
CA ASN A 147 -1.21 25.20 -16.50
C ASN A 147 -0.32 26.25 -15.83
N LEU A 148 0.14 27.24 -16.59
CA LEU A 148 0.91 28.36 -16.08
C LEU A 148 0.02 29.43 -15.41
N ASP A 149 -1.29 29.41 -15.68
CA ASP A 149 -2.26 30.36 -15.16
C ASP A 149 -3.30 29.70 -14.25
N ILE A 150 -3.47 30.27 -13.06
CA ILE A 150 -4.41 29.79 -12.03
C ILE A 150 -5.86 29.79 -12.52
N LYS A 151 -6.27 30.79 -13.31
CA LYS A 151 -7.64 30.88 -13.82
C LYS A 151 -7.98 29.71 -14.74
N ASN A 152 -7.02 29.32 -15.57
CA ASN A 152 -7.17 28.16 -16.45
C ASN A 152 -7.17 26.85 -15.64
N LEU A 153 -6.32 26.76 -14.63
CA LEU A 153 -6.32 25.63 -13.71
C LEU A 153 -7.68 25.45 -13.04
N ILE A 154 -8.23 26.48 -12.42
CA ILE A 154 -9.52 26.42 -11.72
C ILE A 154 -10.63 25.95 -12.66
N LYS A 155 -10.68 26.43 -13.90
CA LYS A 155 -11.65 25.95 -14.90
C LYS A 155 -11.54 24.46 -15.21
N GLN A 156 -10.34 23.91 -15.18
CA GLN A 156 -10.10 22.49 -15.44
C GLN A 156 -10.35 21.58 -14.22
N LEU A 157 -10.40 22.16 -13.03
CA LEU A 157 -10.65 21.42 -11.80
C LEU A 157 -12.14 21.26 -11.47
N VAL A 158 -12.99 22.07 -12.04
CA VAL A 158 -14.45 21.96 -11.97
C VAL A 158 -14.93 20.80 -12.81
#